data_c567afe243ce9d06a4c2a17aec5c7ff2
#
_entry.id   c567afe243ce9d06a4c2a17aec5c7ff2
#
_cell.length_a   1.000
_cell.length_b   1.000
_cell.length_c   1.000
_cell.angle_alpha   90.00
_cell.angle_beta   90.00
_cell.angle_gamma   90.00
#
_symmetry.space_group_name_H-M   'P 1'
#
loop_
_entity.id
_entity.type
_entity.pdbx_description
1 polymer ?
#
loop_
_entity_poly.entity_id
_entity_poly.type
_entity_poly.pdbx_seq_one_letter_code
_entity_poly.pdbx_strand_id
1 'polypeptide(L)'
;MFHLSRRAVLLGAAAALAPRFAWAEVDNEDAWFNGTITDHGVTFRATNMGMVPAVFRKQLVHYQHNQRAGTIVIDTNANFLYLALENNQAIRYGVGVGREGFQWFGEARIDRKAEWPGWTPPPEMLKRQPDLPKYMPGGADNPLGARALYLYRDGKDLGYRIHGTTEPWTIGWDVSSGCIRMLDEDVIDLYGRAPIGTKVVVMERVS
;
A
#
# COMPACT_ATOMS: atom_id res chain seq x y z
N MET A 1 13.69 9.57 -69.23
CA MET A 1 12.97 8.45 -68.59
C MET A 1 13.74 8.06 -67.34
N PHE A 2 13.40 8.58 -66.16
CA PHE A 2 14.08 8.28 -64.90
C PHE A 2 13.08 7.62 -63.97
N HIS A 3 13.32 6.34 -63.62
CA HIS A 3 12.57 5.60 -62.64
C HIS A 3 13.04 5.99 -61.25
N LEU A 4 12.17 6.56 -60.42
CA LEU A 4 12.36 6.78 -58.99
C LEU A 4 11.83 5.57 -58.21
N SER A 5 12.74 4.84 -57.61
CA SER A 5 12.49 3.75 -56.70
C SER A 5 12.00 4.29 -55.34
N ARG A 6 10.79 3.95 -54.91
CA ARG A 6 10.26 4.23 -53.57
C ARG A 6 10.80 3.19 -52.61
N ARG A 7 11.75 3.57 -51.78
CA ARG A 7 12.15 2.77 -50.58
C ARG A 7 11.16 3.06 -49.47
N ALA A 8 10.34 2.05 -49.13
CA ALA A 8 9.52 2.08 -47.98
C ALA A 8 10.39 1.84 -46.73
N VAL A 9 10.42 2.83 -45.82
CA VAL A 9 11.03 2.70 -44.49
C VAL A 9 9.97 2.12 -43.59
N LEU A 10 10.14 0.87 -43.22
CA LEU A 10 9.36 0.22 -42.15
C LEU A 10 9.91 0.69 -40.80
N LEU A 11 9.23 1.61 -40.16
CA LEU A 11 9.43 1.95 -38.73
C LEU A 11 8.78 0.84 -37.90
N GLY A 12 9.60 -0.06 -37.41
CA GLY A 12 9.20 -1.05 -36.41
C GLY A 12 8.96 -0.35 -35.06
N ALA A 13 7.72 -0.23 -34.65
CA ALA A 13 7.37 0.15 -33.28
C ALA A 13 7.73 -1.02 -32.36
N ALA A 14 8.81 -0.92 -31.62
CA ALA A 14 9.10 -1.81 -30.51
C ALA A 14 8.12 -1.48 -29.38
N ALA A 15 7.05 -2.25 -29.28
CA ALA A 15 6.20 -2.23 -28.09
C ALA A 15 7.02 -2.78 -26.91
N ALA A 16 7.38 -1.90 -26.00
CA ALA A 16 7.97 -2.29 -24.73
C ALA A 16 6.91 -3.11 -23.96
N LEU A 17 7.06 -4.42 -23.95
CA LEU A 17 6.32 -5.32 -23.08
C LEU A 17 6.77 -5.03 -21.64
N ALA A 18 6.01 -4.24 -20.91
CA ALA A 18 6.12 -4.18 -19.47
C ALA A 18 5.89 -5.61 -18.94
N PRO A 19 6.75 -6.13 -18.05
CA PRO A 19 6.54 -7.45 -17.48
C PRO A 19 5.22 -7.44 -16.70
N ARG A 20 4.21 -8.09 -17.24
CA ARG A 20 3.03 -8.49 -16.49
C ARG A 20 3.51 -9.59 -15.54
N PHE A 21 3.80 -9.25 -14.30
CA PHE A 21 3.93 -10.26 -13.27
C PHE A 21 2.58 -10.96 -13.16
N ALA A 22 2.51 -12.18 -13.68
CA ALA A 22 1.38 -13.06 -13.44
C ALA A 22 1.24 -13.25 -11.91
N TRP A 23 0.01 -13.28 -11.43
CA TRP A 23 -0.30 -13.78 -10.10
C TRP A 23 0.27 -15.20 -10.01
N ALA A 24 1.47 -15.35 -9.46
CA ALA A 24 1.89 -16.65 -8.97
C ALA A 24 0.94 -16.97 -7.82
N GLU A 25 0.19 -18.05 -7.92
CA GLU A 25 -0.39 -18.68 -6.74
C GLU A 25 0.73 -18.74 -5.72
N VAL A 26 0.47 -18.20 -4.52
CA VAL A 26 1.48 -18.24 -3.45
C VAL A 26 1.47 -19.67 -2.94
N ASP A 27 2.19 -20.54 -3.64
CA ASP A 27 2.25 -21.98 -3.36
C ASP A 27 2.77 -22.30 -1.95
N ASN A 28 3.34 -21.30 -1.27
CA ASN A 28 3.85 -21.46 0.09
C ASN A 28 3.79 -20.10 0.84
N GLU A 29 2.65 -19.80 1.44
CA GLU A 29 2.47 -18.60 2.28
C GLU A 29 3.46 -18.58 3.46
N ASP A 30 3.83 -19.75 4.01
CA ASP A 30 4.75 -19.84 5.14
C ASP A 30 6.14 -19.32 4.82
N ALA A 31 6.57 -19.38 3.57
CA ALA A 31 7.86 -18.83 3.14
C ALA A 31 7.96 -17.30 3.34
N TRP A 32 6.82 -16.60 3.37
CA TRP A 32 6.75 -15.17 3.60
C TRP A 32 6.99 -14.74 5.03
N PHE A 33 7.18 -15.70 5.94
CA PHE A 33 7.37 -15.42 7.35
C PHE A 33 8.65 -16.08 7.87
N ASN A 34 9.32 -15.40 8.80
CA ASN A 34 10.58 -15.87 9.39
C ASN A 34 10.63 -15.47 10.87
N GLY A 35 10.13 -16.35 11.74
CA GLY A 35 10.05 -16.10 13.17
C GLY A 35 8.82 -15.32 13.59
N THR A 36 8.88 -14.72 14.77
CA THR A 36 7.77 -13.97 15.38
C THR A 36 8.26 -12.69 16.03
N ILE A 37 7.36 -11.71 16.13
CA ILE A 37 7.56 -10.43 16.85
C ILE A 37 6.45 -10.33 17.89
N THR A 38 6.77 -9.80 19.07
CA THR A 38 5.76 -9.45 20.07
C THR A 38 5.68 -7.94 20.21
N ASP A 39 4.49 -7.39 20.03
CA ASP A 39 4.18 -5.96 20.10
C ASP A 39 2.90 -5.76 20.92
N HIS A 40 2.98 -4.98 22.00
CA HIS A 40 1.87 -4.70 22.93
C HIS A 40 1.11 -5.97 23.39
N GLY A 41 1.85 -7.06 23.63
CA GLY A 41 1.28 -8.32 24.13
C GLY A 41 0.68 -9.23 23.03
N VAL A 42 0.68 -8.81 21.77
CA VAL A 42 0.30 -9.63 20.62
C VAL A 42 1.55 -10.18 19.95
N THR A 43 1.64 -11.50 19.82
CA THR A 43 2.71 -12.15 19.05
C THR A 43 2.20 -12.48 17.67
N PHE A 44 2.91 -11.99 16.64
CA PHE A 44 2.57 -12.16 15.23
C PHE A 44 3.75 -12.68 14.44
N ARG A 45 3.50 -13.18 13.24
CA ARG A 45 4.53 -13.73 12.34
C ARG A 45 5.36 -12.60 11.75
N ALA A 46 6.68 -12.64 11.92
CA ALA A 46 7.59 -11.67 11.32
C ALA A 46 7.71 -11.87 9.80
N THR A 47 7.64 -10.79 9.03
CA THR A 47 7.78 -10.86 7.59
C THR A 47 9.19 -11.29 7.19
N ASN A 48 9.31 -12.31 6.35
CA ASN A 48 10.56 -12.68 5.73
C ASN A 48 10.96 -11.65 4.67
N MET A 49 11.79 -10.69 5.05
CA MET A 49 12.24 -9.62 4.15
C MET A 49 12.97 -10.14 2.91
N GLY A 50 13.46 -11.39 2.91
CA GLY A 50 14.02 -12.03 1.74
C GLY A 50 12.99 -12.25 0.62
N MET A 51 11.73 -12.47 0.97
CA MET A 51 10.62 -12.67 0.02
C MET A 51 10.07 -11.34 -0.52
N VAL A 52 10.18 -10.24 0.24
CA VAL A 52 9.72 -8.91 -0.21
C VAL A 52 10.68 -8.40 -1.29
N PRO A 53 10.19 -8.06 -2.51
CA PRO A 53 11.04 -7.47 -3.55
C PRO A 53 11.78 -6.24 -3.03
N ALA A 54 13.07 -6.14 -3.31
CA ALA A 54 13.94 -5.10 -2.75
C ALA A 54 13.41 -3.67 -2.96
N VAL A 55 12.71 -3.45 -4.09
CA VAL A 55 12.10 -2.15 -4.43
C VAL A 55 10.99 -1.73 -3.45
N PHE A 56 10.27 -2.69 -2.85
CA PHE A 56 9.19 -2.43 -1.89
C PHE A 56 9.62 -2.45 -0.43
N ARG A 57 10.90 -2.76 -0.14
CA ARG A 57 11.41 -2.66 1.24
C ARG A 57 11.53 -1.20 1.66
N LYS A 58 11.34 -0.91 2.93
CA LYS A 58 11.50 0.41 3.51
C LYS A 58 12.88 0.99 3.22
N GLN A 59 12.94 2.23 2.71
CA GLN A 59 14.18 2.90 2.32
C GLN A 59 14.12 4.40 2.59
N LEU A 60 15.24 4.98 3.00
CA LEU A 60 15.45 6.43 2.90
C LEU A 60 15.81 6.75 1.44
N VAL A 61 15.06 7.65 0.83
CA VAL A 61 15.24 8.01 -0.59
C VAL A 61 15.33 9.51 -0.77
N HIS A 62 16.04 9.95 -1.84
CA HIS A 62 15.86 11.30 -2.35
C HIS A 62 14.48 11.36 -3.01
N TYR A 63 13.64 12.29 -2.57
CA TYR A 63 12.28 12.47 -3.06
C TYR A 63 12.01 13.96 -3.18
N GLN A 64 12.10 14.47 -4.41
CA GLN A 64 11.79 15.86 -4.67
C GLN A 64 10.29 16.10 -4.53
N HIS A 65 9.89 16.88 -3.54
CA HIS A 65 8.51 17.18 -3.23
C HIS A 65 8.35 18.61 -2.73
N ASN A 66 7.15 19.16 -2.85
CA ASN A 66 6.75 20.46 -2.32
C ASN A 66 5.88 20.34 -1.04
N GLN A 67 5.83 19.16 -0.43
CA GLN A 67 5.10 18.92 0.80
C GLN A 67 5.94 19.29 2.02
N ARG A 68 5.28 19.68 3.13
CA ARG A 68 5.96 19.89 4.41
C ARG A 68 6.44 18.55 4.97
N ALA A 69 7.58 18.55 5.66
CA ALA A 69 8.04 17.38 6.40
C ALA A 69 6.96 16.89 7.36
N GLY A 70 6.84 15.56 7.49
CA GLY A 70 5.77 14.88 8.22
C GLY A 70 4.50 14.63 7.38
N THR A 71 4.40 15.14 6.15
CA THR A 71 3.30 14.80 5.25
C THR A 71 3.49 13.40 4.68
N ILE A 72 2.41 12.63 4.63
CA ILE A 72 2.37 11.33 3.93
C ILE A 72 1.90 11.57 2.50
N VAL A 73 2.64 11.06 1.50
CA VAL A 73 2.24 11.04 0.09
C VAL A 73 2.10 9.60 -0.36
N ILE A 74 0.96 9.24 -0.94
CA ILE A 74 0.68 7.90 -1.43
C ILE A 74 0.61 7.96 -2.95
N ASP A 75 1.56 7.28 -3.59
CA ASP A 75 1.60 7.08 -5.03
C ASP A 75 0.96 5.72 -5.37
N THR A 76 -0.29 5.76 -5.78
CA THR A 76 -1.06 4.56 -6.15
C THR A 76 -0.66 4.00 -7.51
N ASN A 77 0.11 4.75 -8.33
CA ASN A 77 0.62 4.27 -9.62
C ASN A 77 1.82 3.34 -9.42
N ALA A 78 2.67 3.67 -8.45
CA ALA A 78 3.92 2.96 -8.18
C ALA A 78 3.86 2.04 -6.95
N ASN A 79 2.74 2.02 -6.22
CA ASN A 79 2.52 1.26 -4.98
C ASN A 79 3.52 1.63 -3.88
N PHE A 80 3.71 2.94 -3.67
CA PHE A 80 4.55 3.48 -2.62
C PHE A 80 3.82 4.47 -1.71
N LEU A 81 4.23 4.48 -0.45
CA LEU A 81 3.93 5.51 0.51
C LEU A 81 5.24 6.21 0.88
N TYR A 82 5.24 7.53 0.83
CA TYR A 82 6.36 8.39 1.21
C TYR A 82 6.01 9.20 2.45
N LEU A 83 6.78 9.08 3.51
CA LEU A 83 6.77 10.03 4.61
C LEU A 83 7.80 11.12 4.29
N ALA A 84 7.32 12.29 3.92
CA ALA A 84 8.17 13.43 3.56
C ALA A 84 9.04 13.88 4.74
N LEU A 85 10.31 14.11 4.49
CA LEU A 85 11.29 14.63 5.43
C LEU A 85 11.82 15.98 4.93
N GLU A 86 12.69 16.61 5.72
CA GLU A 86 13.43 17.79 5.27
C GLU A 86 14.42 17.43 4.13
N ASN A 87 14.95 18.45 3.46
CA ASN A 87 16.02 18.33 2.45
C ASN A 87 15.70 17.41 1.26
N ASN A 88 14.45 17.42 0.78
CA ASN A 88 14.01 16.57 -0.33
C ASN A 88 14.30 15.07 -0.09
N GLN A 89 14.10 14.63 1.12
CA GLN A 89 14.18 13.22 1.50
C GLN A 89 12.80 12.69 1.88
N ALA A 90 12.63 11.39 1.80
CA ALA A 90 11.48 10.68 2.35
C ALA A 90 11.86 9.28 2.82
N ILE A 91 11.13 8.78 3.81
CA ILE A 91 11.08 7.34 4.05
C ILE A 91 10.03 6.77 3.10
N ARG A 92 10.45 5.88 2.23
CA ARG A 92 9.57 5.19 1.28
C ARG A 92 9.25 3.80 1.80
N TYR A 93 7.97 3.45 1.75
CA TYR A 93 7.44 2.13 2.09
C TYR A 93 6.73 1.55 0.87
N GLY A 94 6.87 0.24 0.64
CA GLY A 94 6.02 -0.47 -0.30
C GLY A 94 4.62 -0.64 0.25
N VAL A 95 3.60 -0.50 -0.61
CA VAL A 95 2.20 -0.63 -0.19
C VAL A 95 1.39 -1.46 -1.16
N GLY A 96 0.33 -2.10 -0.67
CA GLY A 96 -0.77 -2.58 -1.48
C GLY A 96 -1.88 -1.53 -1.53
N VAL A 97 -2.50 -1.31 -2.71
CA VAL A 97 -3.48 -0.24 -2.90
C VAL A 97 -4.83 -0.78 -3.40
N GLY A 98 -5.81 0.12 -3.54
CA GLY A 98 -7.12 -0.19 -4.09
C GLY A 98 -7.04 -0.69 -5.53
N ARG A 99 -7.72 -1.82 -5.82
CA ARG A 99 -7.92 -2.28 -7.20
C ARG A 99 -8.77 -1.29 -7.99
N GLU A 100 -8.78 -1.44 -9.30
CA GLU A 100 -9.60 -0.61 -10.19
C GLU A 100 -11.06 -0.52 -9.72
N GLY A 101 -11.62 0.69 -9.78
CA GLY A 101 -12.97 1.01 -9.28
C GLY A 101 -13.08 1.23 -7.76
N PHE A 102 -12.01 1.00 -6.98
CA PHE A 102 -11.95 1.26 -5.54
C PHE A 102 -10.88 2.29 -5.16
N GLN A 103 -10.38 3.01 -6.13
CA GLN A 103 -9.34 4.02 -5.93
C GLN A 103 -9.98 5.37 -5.60
N TRP A 104 -9.27 6.13 -4.79
CA TRP A 104 -9.61 7.51 -4.48
C TRP A 104 -8.33 8.35 -4.50
N PHE A 105 -8.46 9.65 -4.65
CA PHE A 105 -7.34 10.59 -4.64
C PHE A 105 -7.72 11.90 -3.94
N GLY A 106 -6.72 12.69 -3.61
CA GLY A 106 -6.85 13.98 -2.96
C GLY A 106 -6.27 14.00 -1.56
N GLU A 107 -6.68 14.99 -0.76
CA GLU A 107 -6.14 15.23 0.57
C GLU A 107 -7.02 14.64 1.67
N ALA A 108 -6.39 14.17 2.72
CA ALA A 108 -7.00 13.69 3.95
C ALA A 108 -6.12 14.03 5.15
N ARG A 109 -6.59 13.73 6.35
CA ARG A 109 -5.81 13.79 7.60
C ARG A 109 -6.01 12.50 8.38
N ILE A 110 -5.01 12.16 9.18
CA ILE A 110 -5.13 11.11 10.18
C ILE A 110 -5.81 11.73 11.42
N ASP A 111 -7.07 11.38 11.67
CA ASP A 111 -7.79 11.90 12.85
C ASP A 111 -7.99 10.84 13.93
N ARG A 112 -7.77 9.56 13.59
CA ARG A 112 -7.80 8.45 14.55
C ARG A 112 -6.69 7.46 14.25
N LYS A 113 -6.16 6.85 15.31
CA LYS A 113 -5.15 5.78 15.24
C LYS A 113 -5.57 4.64 16.16
N ALA A 114 -5.23 3.42 15.81
CA ALA A 114 -5.47 2.25 16.67
C ALA A 114 -4.32 1.25 16.55
N GLU A 115 -3.98 0.66 17.68
CA GLU A 115 -3.09 -0.48 17.79
C GLU A 115 -3.94 -1.75 17.82
N TRP A 116 -3.55 -2.76 17.09
CA TRP A 116 -4.27 -4.04 16.96
C TRP A 116 -5.78 -3.82 16.82
N PRO A 117 -6.22 -3.11 15.76
CA PRO A 117 -7.61 -2.69 15.61
C PRO A 117 -8.54 -3.89 15.40
N GLY A 118 -9.76 -3.81 15.93
CA GLY A 118 -10.83 -4.70 15.50
C GLY A 118 -11.28 -4.38 14.08
N TRP A 119 -11.75 -5.38 13.36
CA TRP A 119 -12.21 -5.27 11.99
C TRP A 119 -13.69 -5.63 11.83
N THR A 120 -14.42 -4.79 11.14
CA THR A 120 -15.78 -5.06 10.67
C THR A 120 -15.73 -5.07 9.14
N PRO A 121 -16.04 -6.20 8.49
CA PRO A 121 -16.07 -6.26 7.04
C PRO A 121 -17.02 -5.23 6.44
N PRO A 122 -16.63 -4.54 5.35
CA PRO A 122 -17.54 -3.68 4.62
C PRO A 122 -18.77 -4.46 4.12
N PRO A 123 -19.98 -3.85 4.08
CA PRO A 123 -21.20 -4.55 3.64
C PRO A 123 -21.06 -5.21 2.25
N GLU A 124 -20.36 -4.54 1.33
CA GLU A 124 -20.13 -5.09 -0.01
C GLU A 124 -19.20 -6.32 0.00
N MET A 125 -18.31 -6.42 0.99
CA MET A 125 -17.48 -7.61 1.17
C MET A 125 -18.30 -8.78 1.71
N LEU A 126 -19.17 -8.54 2.69
CA LEU A 126 -20.09 -9.55 3.22
C LEU A 126 -21.07 -10.09 2.16
N LYS A 127 -21.48 -9.25 1.19
CA LYS A 127 -22.30 -9.74 0.04
C LYS A 127 -21.53 -10.72 -0.83
N ARG A 128 -20.23 -10.53 -1.03
CA ARG A 128 -19.38 -11.39 -1.85
C ARG A 128 -18.88 -12.63 -1.09
N GLN A 129 -18.70 -12.49 0.20
CA GLN A 129 -18.18 -13.53 1.10
C GLN A 129 -19.06 -13.56 2.36
N PRO A 130 -20.23 -14.23 2.29
CA PRO A 130 -21.20 -14.24 3.39
C PRO A 130 -20.71 -14.96 4.66
N ASP A 131 -19.72 -15.84 4.50
CA ASP A 131 -19.13 -16.62 5.60
C ASP A 131 -18.13 -15.83 6.45
N LEU A 132 -17.80 -14.60 6.07
CA LEU A 132 -16.94 -13.74 6.89
C LEU A 132 -17.61 -13.40 8.23
N PRO A 133 -16.83 -13.32 9.32
CA PRO A 133 -17.36 -12.91 10.61
C PRO A 133 -17.88 -11.47 10.51
N LYS A 134 -18.98 -11.17 11.20
CA LYS A 134 -19.53 -9.80 11.27
C LYS A 134 -18.58 -8.81 11.98
N TYR A 135 -17.71 -9.33 12.83
CA TYR A 135 -16.68 -8.59 13.55
C TYR A 135 -15.53 -9.54 13.89
N MET A 136 -14.29 -9.04 13.77
CA MET A 136 -13.09 -9.73 14.21
C MET A 136 -12.34 -8.84 15.22
N PRO A 137 -12.04 -9.32 16.44
CA PRO A 137 -11.25 -8.56 17.41
C PRO A 137 -9.84 -8.32 16.87
N GLY A 138 -9.15 -7.36 17.46
CA GLY A 138 -7.72 -7.12 17.16
C GLY A 138 -6.87 -8.31 17.56
N GLY A 139 -5.82 -8.58 16.78
CA GLY A 139 -4.92 -9.71 17.00
C GLY A 139 -4.14 -10.07 15.75
N ALA A 140 -3.27 -11.08 15.86
CA ALA A 140 -2.34 -11.49 14.81
C ALA A 140 -3.02 -11.95 13.50
N ASP A 141 -4.24 -12.50 13.60
CA ASP A 141 -4.99 -12.99 12.45
C ASP A 141 -5.95 -11.94 11.83
N ASN A 142 -5.98 -10.72 12.41
CA ASN A 142 -6.87 -9.66 11.93
C ASN A 142 -6.32 -9.03 10.63
N PRO A 143 -7.11 -8.91 9.57
CA PRO A 143 -6.65 -8.41 8.27
C PRO A 143 -6.19 -6.95 8.27
N LEU A 144 -6.47 -6.18 9.32
CA LEU A 144 -5.92 -4.83 9.49
C LEU A 144 -4.51 -4.81 10.08
N GLY A 145 -4.00 -5.98 10.50
CA GLY A 145 -2.67 -6.11 11.07
C GLY A 145 -2.45 -5.30 12.35
N ALA A 146 -1.18 -4.96 12.60
CA ALA A 146 -0.73 -4.39 13.86
C ALA A 146 -1.24 -2.98 14.14
N ARG A 147 -1.49 -2.16 13.13
CA ARG A 147 -1.89 -0.73 13.26
C ARG A 147 -2.89 -0.34 12.20
N ALA A 148 -3.75 0.65 12.55
CA ALA A 148 -4.56 1.37 11.59
C ALA A 148 -4.53 2.88 11.83
N LEU A 149 -4.33 3.66 10.76
CA LEU A 149 -4.41 5.10 10.71
C LEU A 149 -5.64 5.44 9.85
N TYR A 150 -6.63 6.07 10.45
CA TYR A 150 -7.94 6.33 9.84
C TYR A 150 -7.93 7.69 9.16
N LEU A 151 -8.39 7.75 7.92
CA LEU A 151 -8.33 8.93 7.07
C LEU A 151 -9.66 9.69 7.08
N TYR A 152 -9.57 10.97 7.36
CA TYR A 152 -10.70 11.89 7.48
C TYR A 152 -10.54 13.07 6.54
N ARG A 153 -11.65 13.64 6.12
CA ARG A 153 -11.73 14.93 5.41
C ARG A 153 -12.89 15.73 6.00
N ASP A 154 -12.61 16.98 6.37
CA ASP A 154 -13.60 17.88 6.97
C ASP A 154 -14.37 17.25 8.15
N GLY A 155 -13.64 16.54 9.03
CA GLY A 155 -14.19 15.85 10.20
C GLY A 155 -15.01 14.59 9.89
N LYS A 156 -15.07 14.14 8.62
CA LYS A 156 -15.78 12.93 8.21
C LYS A 156 -14.82 11.79 7.93
N ASP A 157 -15.09 10.62 8.50
CA ASP A 157 -14.37 9.38 8.17
C ASP A 157 -14.62 9.02 6.71
N LEU A 158 -13.54 8.94 5.93
CA LEU A 158 -13.60 8.60 4.51
C LEU A 158 -13.86 7.10 4.25
N GLY A 159 -13.82 6.28 5.29
CA GLY A 159 -13.86 4.83 5.12
C GLY A 159 -12.52 4.20 4.71
N TYR A 160 -11.48 5.00 4.47
CA TYR A 160 -10.15 4.52 4.08
C TYR A 160 -9.16 4.53 5.24
N ARG A 161 -8.22 3.60 5.21
CA ARG A 161 -7.22 3.36 6.26
C ARG A 161 -5.86 3.14 5.61
N ILE A 162 -4.80 3.52 6.32
CA ILE A 162 -3.46 2.97 6.16
C ILE A 162 -3.32 1.94 7.29
N HIS A 163 -3.05 0.69 6.96
CA HIS A 163 -3.06 -0.39 7.94
C HIS A 163 -2.06 -1.51 7.61
N GLY A 164 -1.78 -2.36 8.57
CA GLY A 164 -0.96 -3.56 8.39
C GLY A 164 -1.63 -4.63 7.53
N THR A 165 -1.02 -5.80 7.43
CA THR A 165 -1.62 -6.93 6.70
C THR A 165 -1.07 -8.26 7.17
N THR A 166 -1.93 -9.28 7.21
CA THR A 166 -1.53 -10.68 7.36
C THR A 166 -1.09 -11.31 6.03
N GLU A 167 -1.17 -10.56 4.92
CA GLU A 167 -0.87 -11.02 3.56
C GLU A 167 0.29 -10.21 2.96
N PRO A 168 1.56 -10.39 3.44
CA PRO A 168 2.71 -9.58 2.99
C PRO A 168 3.00 -9.68 1.49
N TRP A 169 2.58 -10.75 0.82
CA TRP A 169 2.68 -10.91 -0.64
C TRP A 169 1.83 -9.94 -1.45
N THR A 170 0.89 -9.24 -0.81
CA THR A 170 0.04 -8.24 -1.47
C THR A 170 0.67 -6.85 -1.58
N ILE A 171 1.86 -6.65 -1.01
CA ILE A 171 2.62 -5.41 -1.14
C ILE A 171 3.14 -5.28 -2.58
N GLY A 172 2.91 -4.12 -3.18
CA GLY A 172 3.20 -3.86 -4.59
C GLY A 172 2.04 -4.17 -5.55
N TRP A 173 0.87 -4.54 -5.02
CA TRP A 173 -0.28 -4.95 -5.84
C TRP A 173 -1.55 -4.13 -5.58
N ASP A 174 -2.43 -4.11 -6.58
CA ASP A 174 -3.74 -3.46 -6.56
C ASP A 174 -4.80 -4.48 -6.10
N VAL A 175 -4.95 -4.67 -4.80
CA VAL A 175 -5.75 -5.79 -4.26
C VAL A 175 -6.85 -5.36 -3.29
N SER A 176 -6.75 -4.17 -2.71
CA SER A 176 -7.65 -3.74 -1.65
C SER A 176 -8.97 -3.18 -2.16
N SER A 177 -9.89 -2.90 -1.25
CA SER A 177 -11.12 -2.14 -1.51
C SER A 177 -10.94 -0.64 -1.20
N GLY A 178 -9.74 -0.10 -1.48
CA GLY A 178 -9.40 1.32 -1.34
C GLY A 178 -8.47 1.64 -0.18
N CYS A 179 -8.33 0.77 0.81
CA CYS A 179 -7.36 0.93 1.90
C CYS A 179 -5.92 0.72 1.42
N ILE A 180 -4.97 1.30 2.14
CA ILE A 180 -3.55 1.21 1.87
C ILE A 180 -2.96 0.17 2.82
N ARG A 181 -2.51 -0.96 2.27
CA ARG A 181 -1.88 -2.06 3.03
C ARG A 181 -0.38 -1.83 3.16
N MET A 182 0.16 -2.11 4.32
CA MET A 182 1.60 -2.09 4.62
C MET A 182 2.02 -3.39 5.28
N LEU A 183 3.29 -3.73 5.24
CA LEU A 183 3.84 -4.75 6.15
C LEU A 183 3.58 -4.32 7.60
N ASP A 184 3.36 -5.27 8.51
CA ASP A 184 3.11 -4.94 9.91
C ASP A 184 4.27 -4.18 10.56
N GLU A 185 5.50 -4.55 10.27
CA GLU A 185 6.70 -3.85 10.74
C GLU A 185 6.77 -2.42 10.22
N ASP A 186 6.37 -2.20 8.98
CA ASP A 186 6.41 -0.88 8.34
C ASP A 186 5.29 0.03 8.86
N VAL A 187 4.09 -0.50 9.10
CA VAL A 187 3.00 0.31 9.66
C VAL A 187 3.23 0.63 11.13
N ILE A 188 3.91 -0.24 11.89
CA ILE A 188 4.35 0.06 13.27
C ILE A 188 5.33 1.25 13.25
N ASP A 189 6.32 1.24 12.36
CA ASP A 189 7.27 2.35 12.20
C ASP A 189 6.57 3.66 11.79
N LEU A 190 5.70 3.61 10.77
CA LEU A 190 4.94 4.77 10.31
C LEU A 190 4.02 5.31 11.41
N TYR A 191 3.37 4.44 12.17
CA TYR A 191 2.48 4.81 13.26
C TYR A 191 3.20 5.64 14.33
N GLY A 192 4.44 5.28 14.68
CA GLY A 192 5.26 6.04 15.61
C GLY A 192 5.64 7.44 15.09
N ARG A 193 5.76 7.59 13.76
CA ARG A 193 6.21 8.83 13.10
C ARG A 193 5.08 9.78 12.71
N ALA A 194 3.87 9.26 12.51
CA ALA A 194 2.72 10.01 12.00
C ALA A 194 1.72 10.29 13.14
N PRO A 195 1.75 11.47 13.79
CA PRO A 195 0.77 11.84 14.81
C PRO A 195 -0.63 12.09 14.22
N ILE A 196 -1.63 12.15 15.09
CA ILE A 196 -2.96 12.66 14.73
C ILE A 196 -2.80 14.08 14.17
N GLY A 197 -3.57 14.42 13.13
CA GLY A 197 -3.46 15.66 12.37
C GLY A 197 -2.50 15.58 11.17
N THR A 198 -1.71 14.51 11.03
CA THR A 198 -0.83 14.32 9.88
C THR A 198 -1.61 14.43 8.56
N LYS A 199 -1.11 15.29 7.66
CA LYS A 199 -1.65 15.43 6.31
C LYS A 199 -1.30 14.20 5.48
N VAL A 200 -2.29 13.71 4.73
CA VAL A 200 -2.13 12.61 3.76
C VAL A 200 -2.58 13.10 2.39
N VAL A 201 -1.73 12.92 1.40
CA VAL A 201 -2.02 13.23 0.00
C VAL A 201 -1.99 11.93 -0.79
N VAL A 202 -3.11 11.56 -1.39
CA VAL A 202 -3.19 10.41 -2.30
C VAL A 202 -3.16 10.96 -3.72
N MET A 203 -2.15 10.55 -4.49
CA MET A 203 -1.98 10.99 -5.86
C MET A 203 -3.07 10.41 -6.76
N GLU A 204 -3.49 11.22 -7.73
CA GLU A 204 -4.40 10.74 -8.78
C GLU A 204 -3.69 9.68 -9.62
N ARG A 205 -4.42 8.63 -9.95
CA ARG A 205 -3.90 7.60 -10.85
C ARG A 205 -3.96 8.11 -12.28
N VAL A 206 -2.82 8.07 -12.95
CA VAL A 206 -2.73 8.37 -14.38
C VAL A 206 -3.05 7.09 -15.15
N SER A 207 -4.13 7.13 -15.93
CA SER A 207 -4.58 6.03 -16.82
C SER A 207 -3.73 5.94 -18.08
#